data_8cb583895701089808907a7423857a70
#
_entry.id   8cb583895701089808907a7423857a70
#
_cell.length_a   1.000
_cell.length_b   1.000
_cell.length_c   1.000
_cell.angle_alpha   90.00
_cell.angle_beta   90.00
_cell.angle_gamma   90.00
#
_symmetry.space_group_name_H-M   'P 1'
#
loop_
_entity.id
_entity.type
_entity.pdbx_description
1 polymer ?
#
loop_
_entity_poly.entity_id
_entity_poly.type
_entity_poly.pdbx_seq_one_letter_code
_entity_poly.pdbx_strand_id
1 'polypeptide(L)'
;MLLLFFFSLVLRYPAPPAGEMAWQAAAHGASRYIPVTRYDPKRNPSADLAKALAEAKRTGRNVLLVVGGDWCDWCHVMDKFFDDHADVRALRDRNFVTLKINKSPANENQAFLSRYPEMPGYPYLFVLDAHGKLLHPQRANVFQDGDTYNVPRFASFLTAYGPTHPSP
;
A
#
# COMPACT_ATOMS: atom_id res chain seq x y z
N MET A 1 59.54 -1.80 45.80
CA MET A 1 58.13 -1.45 45.74
C MET A 1 57.92 -0.58 44.47
N LEU A 2 57.50 -1.21 43.35
CA LEU A 2 57.43 -0.59 42.02
C LEU A 2 56.01 -0.26 41.72
N LEU A 3 55.66 1.04 41.68
CA LEU A 3 54.30 1.55 41.34
C LEU A 3 54.17 1.64 39.82
N LEU A 4 53.37 0.77 39.21
CA LEU A 4 52.97 0.82 37.82
C LEU A 4 51.78 1.80 37.67
N PHE A 5 52.06 2.97 37.06
CA PHE A 5 50.98 3.89 36.62
C PHE A 5 50.37 3.40 35.30
N PHE A 6 49.11 2.92 35.38
CA PHE A 6 48.31 2.67 34.20
C PHE A 6 47.79 4.00 33.66
N PHE A 7 48.35 4.45 32.52
CA PHE A 7 47.83 5.59 31.78
C PHE A 7 46.67 5.10 30.87
N SER A 8 45.45 5.31 31.31
CA SER A 8 44.24 5.01 30.48
C SER A 8 44.13 6.04 29.37
N LEU A 9 44.50 5.63 28.15
CA LEU A 9 44.29 6.42 26.93
C LEU A 9 42.82 6.41 26.55
N VAL A 10 42.08 7.46 26.92
CA VAL A 10 40.67 7.65 26.50
C VAL A 10 40.71 8.17 25.06
N LEU A 11 40.43 7.28 24.10
CA LEU A 11 40.19 7.69 22.70
C LEU A 11 38.90 8.50 22.67
N ARG A 12 39.05 9.84 22.50
CA ARG A 12 37.91 10.72 22.18
C ARG A 12 37.62 10.60 20.69
N TYR A 13 36.52 9.88 20.37
CA TYR A 13 35.98 9.95 19.03
C TYR A 13 35.36 11.35 18.83
N PRO A 14 35.65 12.04 17.73
CA PRO A 14 34.95 13.29 17.42
C PRO A 14 33.45 13.03 17.19
N ALA A 15 32.59 13.90 17.72
CA ALA A 15 31.18 13.80 17.45
C ALA A 15 30.91 14.03 15.95
N PRO A 16 29.99 13.28 15.34
CA PRO A 16 29.64 13.49 13.93
C PRO A 16 29.06 14.88 13.73
N PRO A 17 29.26 15.51 12.54
CA PRO A 17 28.74 16.84 12.25
C PRO A 17 27.21 16.86 12.34
N ALA A 18 26.64 17.96 12.84
CA ALA A 18 25.20 18.10 13.10
C ALA A 18 24.29 17.79 11.90
N GLY A 19 24.79 17.91 10.67
CA GLY A 19 24.10 17.52 9.44
C GLY A 19 23.88 16.01 9.30
N GLU A 20 24.84 15.18 9.72
CA GLU A 20 24.69 13.71 9.66
C GLU A 20 23.70 13.17 10.68
N MET A 21 23.57 13.81 11.84
CA MET A 21 22.55 13.41 12.83
C MET A 21 21.13 13.76 12.39
N ALA A 22 20.94 14.80 11.60
CA ALA A 22 19.61 15.23 11.15
C ALA A 22 18.98 14.24 10.14
N TRP A 23 19.75 13.71 9.19
CA TRP A 23 19.20 12.73 8.23
C TRP A 23 19.03 11.34 8.87
N GLN A 24 19.87 10.96 9.82
CA GLN A 24 19.70 9.72 10.60
C GLN A 24 18.45 9.76 11.48
N ALA A 25 18.16 10.90 12.12
CA ALA A 25 16.95 11.10 12.90
C ALA A 25 15.67 11.06 12.01
N ALA A 26 15.75 11.63 10.81
CA ALA A 26 14.65 11.55 9.82
C ALA A 26 14.40 10.10 9.33
N ALA A 27 15.44 9.30 9.19
CA ALA A 27 15.32 7.88 8.80
C ALA A 27 14.71 6.99 9.90
N HIS A 28 14.89 7.33 11.17
CA HIS A 28 14.34 6.55 12.30
C HIS A 28 12.89 6.92 12.66
N GLY A 29 12.35 8.02 12.12
CA GLY A 29 10.98 8.50 12.40
C GLY A 29 9.91 8.03 11.42
N ALA A 30 10.26 7.40 10.31
CA ALA A 30 9.30 6.89 9.33
C ALA A 30 8.62 5.62 9.88
N SER A 31 7.44 5.76 10.47
CA SER A 31 6.61 4.62 10.87
C SER A 31 6.46 3.67 9.68
N ARG A 32 6.86 2.39 9.87
CA ARG A 32 6.72 1.36 8.84
C ARG A 32 5.26 1.27 8.40
N TYR A 33 5.00 1.42 7.10
CA TYR A 33 3.67 1.25 6.54
C TYR A 33 3.13 -0.15 6.84
N ILE A 34 1.93 -0.21 7.39
CA ILE A 34 1.20 -1.46 7.62
C ILE A 34 0.06 -1.52 6.60
N PRO A 35 0.07 -2.47 5.66
CA PRO A 35 -0.98 -2.61 4.67
C PRO A 35 -2.36 -2.88 5.30
N VAL A 36 -3.41 -2.30 4.73
CA VAL A 36 -4.79 -2.58 5.10
C VAL A 36 -5.31 -3.71 4.20
N THR A 37 -5.26 -4.93 4.72
CA THR A 37 -5.54 -6.17 3.97
C THR A 37 -6.95 -6.74 4.22
N ARG A 38 -7.74 -6.10 5.10
CA ARG A 38 -9.10 -6.54 5.45
C ARG A 38 -10.10 -5.38 5.33
N TYR A 39 -11.35 -5.72 5.07
CA TYR A 39 -12.46 -4.77 5.15
C TYR A 39 -12.86 -4.59 6.61
N ASP A 40 -12.61 -3.44 7.19
CA ASP A 40 -12.92 -3.14 8.58
C ASP A 40 -13.79 -1.87 8.65
N PRO A 41 -15.06 -1.97 9.08
CA PRO A 41 -15.95 -0.82 9.17
C PRO A 41 -15.56 0.21 10.21
N LYS A 42 -14.62 -0.11 11.11
CA LYS A 42 -14.14 0.82 12.16
C LYS A 42 -12.98 1.70 11.66
N ARG A 43 -12.40 1.42 10.50
CA ARG A 43 -11.26 2.18 9.96
C ARG A 43 -11.72 3.51 9.36
N ASN A 44 -10.80 4.47 9.40
CA ASN A 44 -10.96 5.74 8.71
C ASN A 44 -10.25 5.68 7.34
N PRO A 45 -10.98 5.60 6.22
CA PRO A 45 -10.39 5.43 4.89
C PRO A 45 -9.54 6.63 4.45
N SER A 46 -9.84 7.84 4.92
CA SER A 46 -9.04 9.03 4.59
C SER A 46 -7.67 8.97 5.28
N ALA A 47 -7.62 8.57 6.55
CA ALA A 47 -6.37 8.39 7.29
C ALA A 47 -5.54 7.23 6.71
N ASP A 48 -6.19 6.15 6.31
CA ASP A 48 -5.51 5.00 5.68
C ASP A 48 -4.96 5.36 4.30
N LEU A 49 -5.72 6.11 3.50
CA LEU A 49 -5.26 6.60 2.19
C LEU A 49 -4.05 7.54 2.35
N ALA A 50 -4.06 8.43 3.34
CA ALA A 50 -2.91 9.31 3.58
C ALA A 50 -1.62 8.52 3.84
N LYS A 51 -1.70 7.43 4.62
CA LYS A 51 -0.56 6.53 4.89
C LYS A 51 -0.14 5.76 3.62
N ALA A 52 -1.11 5.26 2.85
CA ALA A 52 -0.84 4.54 1.61
C ALA A 52 -0.17 5.45 0.57
N LEU A 53 -0.58 6.73 0.45
CA LEU A 53 0.04 7.71 -0.43
C LEU A 53 1.46 8.07 0.01
N ALA A 54 1.72 8.20 1.31
CA ALA A 54 3.07 8.41 1.83
C ALA A 54 3.99 7.24 1.45
N GLU A 55 3.50 6.01 1.59
CA GLU A 55 4.24 4.81 1.20
C GLU A 55 4.43 4.72 -0.33
N ALA A 56 3.40 5.06 -1.12
CA ALA A 56 3.46 5.09 -2.57
C ALA A 56 4.54 6.07 -3.07
N LYS A 57 4.57 7.29 -2.51
CA LYS A 57 5.63 8.28 -2.79
C LYS A 57 7.02 7.76 -2.44
N ARG A 58 7.17 7.13 -1.28
CA ARG A 58 8.45 6.61 -0.80
C ARG A 58 8.99 5.49 -1.69
N THR A 59 8.09 4.70 -2.30
CA THR A 59 8.45 3.48 -3.05
C THR A 59 8.26 3.60 -4.56
N GLY A 60 7.83 4.76 -5.06
CA GLY A 60 7.56 4.98 -6.49
C GLY A 60 6.39 4.16 -7.03
N ARG A 61 5.49 3.64 -6.17
CA ARG A 61 4.32 2.84 -6.55
C ARG A 61 3.08 3.71 -6.70
N ASN A 62 2.09 3.19 -7.43
CA ASN A 62 0.73 3.72 -7.41
C ASN A 62 -0.07 3.16 -6.22
N VAL A 63 -1.28 3.66 -5.99
CA VAL A 63 -2.20 3.10 -4.99
C VAL A 63 -3.33 2.36 -5.70
N LEU A 64 -3.64 1.15 -5.23
CA LEU A 64 -4.78 0.37 -5.67
C LEU A 64 -5.81 0.33 -4.53
N LEU A 65 -6.88 1.13 -4.63
CA LEU A 65 -8.02 1.01 -3.75
C LEU A 65 -8.86 -0.19 -4.19
N VAL A 66 -9.20 -1.06 -3.25
CA VAL A 66 -10.12 -2.19 -3.46
C VAL A 66 -11.33 -1.96 -2.58
N VAL A 67 -12.44 -1.51 -3.17
CA VAL A 67 -13.67 -1.21 -2.45
C VAL A 67 -14.56 -2.45 -2.40
N GLY A 68 -15.05 -2.79 -1.22
CA GLY A 68 -15.90 -3.95 -1.01
C GLY A 68 -16.25 -4.14 0.48
N GLY A 69 -16.47 -5.35 0.90
CA GLY A 69 -16.79 -5.70 2.29
C GLY A 69 -16.75 -7.20 2.52
N ASP A 70 -16.81 -7.62 3.77
CA ASP A 70 -16.85 -9.04 4.14
C ASP A 70 -18.13 -9.77 3.69
N TRP A 71 -19.15 -9.03 3.32
CA TRP A 71 -20.41 -9.55 2.73
C TRP A 71 -20.28 -9.89 1.24
N CYS A 72 -19.16 -9.53 0.58
CA CYS A 72 -18.98 -9.56 -0.87
C CYS A 72 -18.23 -10.84 -1.28
N ASP A 73 -18.94 -11.84 -1.81
CA ASP A 73 -18.34 -13.12 -2.23
C ASP A 73 -17.19 -12.94 -3.24
N TRP A 74 -17.38 -12.07 -4.25
CA TRP A 74 -16.33 -11.79 -5.23
C TRP A 74 -15.11 -11.05 -4.66
N CYS A 75 -15.27 -10.40 -3.50
CA CYS A 75 -14.14 -9.84 -2.78
C CYS A 75 -13.28 -10.95 -2.16
N HIS A 76 -13.92 -11.99 -1.62
CA HIS A 76 -13.23 -13.19 -1.11
C HIS A 76 -12.59 -13.99 -2.25
N VAL A 77 -13.29 -14.12 -3.39
CA VAL A 77 -12.71 -14.74 -4.61
C VAL A 77 -11.45 -13.99 -5.06
N MET A 78 -11.45 -12.64 -4.98
CA MET A 78 -10.27 -11.85 -5.32
C MET A 78 -9.10 -12.09 -4.34
N ASP A 79 -9.36 -12.21 -3.07
CA ASP A 79 -8.34 -12.53 -2.07
C ASP A 79 -7.73 -13.90 -2.35
N LYS A 80 -8.59 -14.91 -2.53
CA LYS A 80 -8.15 -16.26 -2.88
C LYS A 80 -7.36 -16.29 -4.20
N PHE A 81 -7.80 -15.54 -5.22
CA PHE A 81 -7.09 -15.45 -6.49
C PHE A 81 -5.66 -14.96 -6.31
N PHE A 82 -5.43 -13.93 -5.50
CA PHE A 82 -4.07 -13.46 -5.20
C PHE A 82 -3.28 -14.42 -4.31
N ASP A 83 -3.95 -15.22 -3.48
CA ASP A 83 -3.28 -16.24 -2.67
C ASP A 83 -2.83 -17.42 -3.53
N ASP A 84 -3.67 -17.83 -4.50
CA ASP A 84 -3.39 -18.94 -5.41
C ASP A 84 -2.34 -18.58 -6.51
N HIS A 85 -2.23 -17.28 -6.87
CA HIS A 85 -1.35 -16.79 -7.95
C HIS A 85 -0.27 -15.86 -7.42
N ALA A 86 0.80 -16.46 -6.89
CA ALA A 86 1.90 -15.72 -6.26
C ALA A 86 2.64 -14.76 -7.20
N ASP A 87 2.70 -15.06 -8.48
CA ASP A 87 3.29 -14.22 -9.54
C ASP A 87 2.46 -12.97 -9.80
N VAL A 88 1.12 -13.09 -9.89
CA VAL A 88 0.19 -11.95 -10.05
C VAL A 88 0.16 -11.10 -8.79
N ARG A 89 0.19 -11.74 -7.62
CA ARG A 89 0.32 -11.03 -6.34
C ARG A 89 1.62 -10.23 -6.28
N ALA A 90 2.75 -10.83 -6.65
CA ALA A 90 4.03 -10.14 -6.69
C ALA A 90 4.04 -8.97 -7.69
N LEU A 91 3.38 -9.11 -8.84
CA LEU A 91 3.19 -8.03 -9.82
C LEU A 91 2.38 -6.88 -9.22
N ARG A 92 1.26 -7.18 -8.55
CA ARG A 92 0.45 -6.20 -7.81
C ARG A 92 1.29 -5.47 -6.77
N ASP A 93 2.01 -6.20 -5.94
CA ASP A 93 2.73 -5.64 -4.80
C ASP A 93 3.96 -4.82 -5.23
N ARG A 94 4.56 -5.13 -6.38
CA ARG A 94 5.62 -4.30 -6.99
C ARG A 94 5.07 -2.96 -7.50
N ASN A 95 3.89 -2.96 -8.10
CA ASN A 95 3.34 -1.80 -8.79
C ASN A 95 2.46 -0.94 -7.88
N PHE A 96 1.87 -1.52 -6.83
CA PHE A 96 0.84 -0.84 -6.05
C PHE A 96 1.03 -0.99 -4.54
N VAL A 97 0.66 0.07 -3.83
CA VAL A 97 0.28 0.00 -2.43
C VAL A 97 -1.22 -0.30 -2.40
N THR A 98 -1.58 -1.53 -2.07
CA THR A 98 -2.99 -1.95 -2.03
C THR A 98 -3.64 -1.50 -0.73
N LEU A 99 -4.85 -0.93 -0.84
CA LEU A 99 -5.66 -0.44 0.29
C LEU A 99 -7.10 -0.93 0.15
N LYS A 100 -7.55 -1.80 1.06
CA LYS A 100 -8.96 -2.20 1.14
C LYS A 100 -9.79 -1.12 1.82
N ILE A 101 -10.91 -0.77 1.18
CA ILE A 101 -11.89 0.20 1.70
C ILE A 101 -13.20 -0.53 1.95
N ASN A 102 -13.63 -0.54 3.22
CA ASN A 102 -14.93 -1.12 3.57
C ASN A 102 -16.08 -0.26 3.03
N LYS A 103 -17.07 -0.93 2.43
CA LYS A 103 -18.41 -0.41 2.19
C LYS A 103 -19.41 -1.49 2.64
N SER A 104 -20.07 -1.23 3.74
CA SER A 104 -21.03 -2.16 4.33
C SER A 104 -22.15 -1.39 5.04
N PRO A 105 -23.26 -2.04 5.41
CA PRO A 105 -24.32 -1.40 6.20
C PRO A 105 -23.84 -0.85 7.54
N ALA A 106 -22.79 -1.43 8.13
CA ALA A 106 -22.18 -0.93 9.37
C ALA A 106 -21.40 0.37 9.17
N ASN A 107 -20.83 0.58 7.98
CA ASN A 107 -20.16 1.83 7.59
C ASN A 107 -20.03 1.89 6.06
N GLU A 108 -20.83 2.72 5.44
CA GLU A 108 -20.81 2.92 3.99
C GLU A 108 -19.64 3.78 3.49
N ASN A 109 -18.93 4.44 4.40
CA ASN A 109 -17.86 5.38 4.07
C ASN A 109 -18.25 6.44 3.01
N GLN A 110 -19.51 6.86 3.02
CA GLN A 110 -20.12 7.72 1.99
C GLN A 110 -19.31 8.99 1.74
N ALA A 111 -18.89 9.71 2.79
CA ALA A 111 -18.12 10.94 2.66
C ALA A 111 -16.75 10.75 1.99
N PHE A 112 -16.17 9.54 2.11
CA PHE A 112 -14.94 9.19 1.41
C PHE A 112 -15.21 8.76 -0.02
N LEU A 113 -16.17 7.87 -0.23
CA LEU A 113 -16.44 7.23 -1.52
C LEU A 113 -17.12 8.17 -2.52
N SER A 114 -17.86 9.21 -2.06
CA SER A 114 -18.46 10.23 -2.94
C SER A 114 -17.46 11.05 -3.76
N ARG A 115 -16.17 10.97 -3.44
CA ARG A 115 -15.09 11.61 -4.22
C ARG A 115 -14.69 10.82 -5.46
N TYR A 116 -15.20 9.60 -5.61
CA TYR A 116 -14.88 8.69 -6.71
C TYR A 116 -16.11 8.47 -7.60
N PRO A 117 -15.93 8.03 -8.84
CA PRO A 117 -17.04 7.63 -9.71
C PRO A 117 -17.93 6.56 -9.08
N GLU A 118 -19.16 6.47 -9.56
CA GLU A 118 -20.11 5.45 -9.15
C GLU A 118 -19.58 4.03 -9.33
N MET A 119 -19.92 3.16 -8.37
CA MET A 119 -19.48 1.78 -8.31
C MET A 119 -20.68 0.85 -8.53
N PRO A 120 -20.95 0.39 -9.76
CA PRO A 120 -22.10 -0.43 -10.08
C PRO A 120 -21.99 -1.90 -9.59
N GLY A 121 -20.92 -2.28 -8.91
CA GLY A 121 -20.69 -3.62 -8.36
C GLY A 121 -19.39 -3.72 -7.57
N TYR A 122 -19.21 -4.84 -6.89
CA TYR A 122 -18.07 -5.07 -6.01
C TYR A 122 -17.42 -6.44 -6.30
N PRO A 123 -16.08 -6.58 -6.05
CA PRO A 123 -15.16 -5.49 -5.68
C PRO A 123 -15.01 -4.46 -6.81
N TYR A 124 -14.77 -3.21 -6.41
CA TYR A 124 -14.47 -2.13 -7.36
C TYR A 124 -13.06 -1.60 -7.12
N LEU A 125 -12.31 -1.33 -8.18
CA LEU A 125 -10.93 -0.92 -8.09
C LEU A 125 -10.78 0.55 -8.53
N PHE A 126 -9.98 1.32 -7.79
CA PHE A 126 -9.52 2.63 -8.24
C PHE A 126 -8.00 2.66 -8.21
N VAL A 127 -7.40 3.00 -9.33
CA VAL A 127 -5.96 3.26 -9.42
C VAL A 127 -5.72 4.74 -9.19
N LEU A 128 -4.89 5.06 -8.21
CA LEU A 128 -4.43 6.43 -7.96
C LEU A 128 -2.92 6.50 -8.18
N ASP A 129 -2.45 7.65 -8.65
CA ASP A 129 -1.01 7.94 -8.59
C ASP A 129 -0.54 8.17 -7.13
N ALA A 130 0.76 8.33 -6.93
CA ALA A 130 1.34 8.57 -5.61
C ALA A 130 0.91 9.91 -4.98
N HIS A 131 0.24 10.79 -5.72
CA HIS A 131 -0.31 12.06 -5.24
C HIS A 131 -1.81 11.99 -4.91
N GLY A 132 -2.44 10.83 -5.17
CA GLY A 132 -3.87 10.61 -4.92
C GLY A 132 -4.78 11.02 -6.07
N LYS A 133 -4.23 11.37 -7.24
CA LYS A 133 -5.01 11.63 -8.44
C LYS A 133 -5.55 10.31 -8.99
N LEU A 134 -6.85 10.26 -9.27
CA LEU A 134 -7.47 9.11 -9.91
C LEU A 134 -6.94 8.96 -11.35
N LEU A 135 -6.31 7.80 -11.62
CA LEU A 135 -5.84 7.42 -12.95
C LEU A 135 -6.86 6.58 -13.68
N HIS A 136 -7.49 5.62 -12.98
CA HIS A 136 -8.44 4.70 -13.61
C HIS A 136 -9.44 4.10 -12.61
N PRO A 137 -10.75 4.13 -12.90
CA PRO A 137 -11.77 3.34 -12.23
C PRO A 137 -11.94 1.99 -12.94
N GLN A 138 -11.99 0.87 -12.21
CA GLN A 138 -12.07 -0.46 -12.81
C GLN A 138 -13.09 -1.35 -12.13
N ARG A 139 -14.05 -1.85 -12.89
CA ARG A 139 -14.96 -2.91 -12.47
C ARG A 139 -14.21 -4.25 -12.47
N ALA A 140 -14.22 -4.96 -11.34
CA ALA A 140 -13.50 -6.25 -11.25
C ALA A 140 -14.16 -7.37 -12.08
N ASN A 141 -15.45 -7.25 -12.40
CA ASN A 141 -16.16 -8.28 -13.17
C ASN A 141 -15.62 -8.47 -14.60
N VAL A 142 -14.91 -7.49 -15.17
CA VAL A 142 -14.27 -7.66 -16.49
C VAL A 142 -13.12 -8.68 -16.48
N PHE A 143 -12.61 -8.99 -15.29
CA PHE A 143 -11.57 -10.00 -15.10
C PHE A 143 -12.14 -11.38 -14.80
N GLN A 144 -13.45 -11.52 -14.54
CA GLN A 144 -14.05 -12.81 -14.18
C GLN A 144 -13.91 -13.84 -15.29
N ASP A 145 -13.65 -15.09 -14.87
CA ASP A 145 -13.53 -16.26 -15.72
C ASP A 145 -14.05 -17.48 -14.93
N GLY A 146 -15.28 -17.91 -15.23
CA GLY A 146 -15.96 -18.90 -14.42
C GLY A 146 -16.20 -18.39 -13.00
N ASP A 147 -15.71 -19.13 -12.03
CA ASP A 147 -15.81 -18.88 -10.59
C ASP A 147 -14.59 -18.16 -9.97
N THR A 148 -13.68 -17.68 -10.82
CA THR A 148 -12.45 -16.99 -10.42
C THR A 148 -12.15 -15.81 -11.36
N TYR A 149 -10.91 -15.33 -11.34
CA TYR A 149 -10.42 -14.27 -12.23
C TYR A 149 -9.41 -14.81 -13.27
N ASN A 150 -9.43 -14.22 -14.46
CA ASN A 150 -8.52 -14.53 -15.55
C ASN A 150 -7.12 -13.95 -15.29
N VAL A 151 -6.13 -14.81 -15.13
CA VAL A 151 -4.74 -14.42 -14.82
C VAL A 151 -4.15 -13.45 -15.85
N PRO A 152 -4.17 -13.73 -17.18
CA PRO A 152 -3.65 -12.80 -18.18
C PRO A 152 -4.31 -11.42 -18.17
N ARG A 153 -5.64 -11.36 -18.04
CA ARG A 153 -6.37 -10.07 -18.03
C ARG A 153 -6.01 -9.25 -16.79
N PHE A 154 -5.95 -9.90 -15.62
CA PHE A 154 -5.61 -9.22 -14.38
C PHE A 154 -4.16 -8.72 -14.40
N ALA A 155 -3.21 -9.57 -14.85
CA ALA A 155 -1.81 -9.18 -14.99
C ALA A 155 -1.62 -8.02 -15.98
N SER A 156 -2.33 -8.03 -17.12
CA SER A 156 -2.32 -6.92 -18.08
C SER A 156 -2.80 -5.60 -17.46
N PHE A 157 -3.87 -5.63 -16.67
CA PHE A 157 -4.34 -4.45 -15.93
C PHE A 157 -3.29 -3.94 -14.95
N LEU A 158 -2.71 -4.82 -14.12
CA LEU A 158 -1.69 -4.45 -13.14
C LEU A 158 -0.43 -3.87 -13.80
N THR A 159 -0.10 -4.33 -15.00
CA THR A 159 1.02 -3.79 -15.78
C THR A 159 0.68 -2.45 -16.40
N ALA A 160 -0.48 -2.33 -17.04
CA ALA A 160 -0.90 -1.12 -17.77
C ALA A 160 -1.06 0.11 -16.87
N TYR A 161 -1.52 -0.11 -15.62
CA TYR A 161 -1.76 0.94 -14.64
C TYR A 161 -0.73 1.00 -13.52
N GLY A 162 0.33 0.21 -13.61
CA GLY A 162 1.51 0.34 -12.77
C GLY A 162 2.22 1.70 -12.97
N PRO A 163 3.18 2.05 -12.12
CA PRO A 163 3.95 3.28 -12.30
C PRO A 163 4.73 3.23 -13.63
N THR A 164 4.80 4.37 -14.32
CA THR A 164 5.53 4.50 -15.60
C THR A 164 7.05 4.31 -15.45
N HIS A 165 7.55 4.42 -14.23
CA HIS A 165 8.94 4.16 -13.87
C HIS A 165 8.92 3.22 -12.66
N PRO A 166 9.09 1.90 -12.84
CA PRO A 166 9.26 1.02 -11.70
C PRO A 166 10.51 1.47 -10.94
N SER A 167 10.37 1.60 -9.61
CA SER A 167 11.51 1.88 -8.74
C SER A 167 12.58 0.82 -8.91
N PRO A 168 13.87 1.19 -8.90
CA PRO A 168 14.99 0.26 -9.00
C PRO A 168 15.01 -0.77 -7.88
#